data_834ae27ca851acac2cfb54bd4bfe1f1d
#
_entry.id   834ae27ca851acac2cfb54bd4bfe1f1d
#
_cell.length_a   1.000
_cell.length_b   1.000
_cell.length_c   1.000
_cell.angle_alpha   90.00
_cell.angle_beta   90.00
_cell.angle_gamma   90.00
#
_symmetry.space_group_name_H-M   'P 1'
#
loop_
_entity.id
_entity.type
_entity.pdbx_description
1 polymer ?
#
loop_
_entity_poly.entity_id
_entity_poly.type
_entity_poly.pdbx_seq_one_letter_code
_entity_poly.pdbx_strand_id
1 'polypeptide(L)'
;VSYVTQKELDFYMVGNNDLGGIIDQLRLTEGVKVAIFIHEKEPHTYKVSMRATVPDIDVSKVAAFFGGGGHKMAAGCTISSGKVHDVINNITKQLQFQLLEKGYI
;
A
#
# COMPACT_ATOMS: atom_id res chain seq x y z
N VAL A 1 -5.59 7.19 13.69
CA VAL A 1 -5.31 6.36 12.51
C VAL A 1 -6.47 5.41 12.27
N SER A 2 -6.95 5.34 11.06
CA SER A 2 -7.99 4.41 10.66
C SER A 2 -7.48 3.54 9.51
N TYR A 3 -8.10 2.39 9.35
CA TYR A 3 -7.68 1.48 8.28
C TYR A 3 -8.88 0.78 7.66
N VAL A 4 -8.67 0.28 6.44
CA VAL A 4 -9.64 -0.54 5.73
C VAL A 4 -8.98 -1.88 5.45
N THR A 5 -9.63 -2.96 5.85
CA THR A 5 -9.12 -4.32 5.63
C THR A 5 -9.89 -4.97 4.51
N GLN A 6 -9.16 -5.46 3.52
CA GLN A 6 -9.68 -6.40 2.56
C GLN A 6 -8.98 -7.73 2.82
N LYS A 7 -9.54 -8.79 2.32
CA LYS A 7 -9.11 -10.15 2.64
C LYS A 7 -7.59 -10.35 2.75
N GLU A 8 -6.85 -9.81 1.77
CA GLU A 8 -5.39 -9.99 1.70
C GLU A 8 -4.64 -8.68 1.84
N LEU A 9 -5.34 -7.55 1.95
CA LEU A 9 -4.74 -6.22 1.91
C LEU A 9 -5.27 -5.38 3.06
N ASP A 10 -4.37 -4.69 3.74
CA ASP A 10 -4.74 -3.70 4.75
C ASP A 10 -4.27 -2.33 4.31
N PHE A 11 -5.17 -1.37 4.39
CA PHE A 11 -4.91 0.03 4.08
C PHE A 11 -4.96 0.85 5.36
N TYR A 12 -3.88 1.57 5.64
CA TYR A 12 -3.78 2.40 6.83
C TYR A 12 -3.68 3.86 6.42
N MET A 13 -4.55 4.70 7.00
CA MET A 13 -4.45 6.15 6.83
C MET A 13 -3.55 6.69 7.92
N VAL A 14 -2.46 7.33 7.55
CA VAL A 14 -1.45 7.82 8.47
C VAL A 14 -1.51 9.34 8.52
N GLY A 15 -1.38 9.90 9.71
CA GLY A 15 -1.34 11.36 9.88
C GLY A 15 -0.04 11.97 9.37
N ASN A 16 0.17 13.25 9.66
CA ASN A 16 1.31 14.00 9.14
C ASN A 16 2.63 13.73 9.89
N ASN A 17 2.66 12.70 10.71
CA ASN A 17 3.85 12.33 11.46
C ASN A 17 4.78 11.48 10.63
N ASP A 18 5.97 11.22 11.17
CA ASP A 18 6.98 10.42 10.54
C ASP A 18 6.45 9.01 10.22
N LEU A 19 6.36 8.70 8.94
CA LEU A 19 5.89 7.40 8.48
C LEU A 19 6.86 6.27 8.81
N GLY A 20 8.15 6.54 8.79
CA GLY A 20 9.16 5.51 9.03
C GLY A 20 8.99 4.84 10.38
N GLY A 21 8.86 5.61 11.42
CA GLY A 21 8.68 5.08 12.77
C GLY A 21 7.38 4.32 12.93
N ILE A 22 6.32 4.82 12.31
CA ILE A 22 5.01 4.19 12.40
C ILE A 22 5.03 2.82 11.71
N ILE A 23 5.60 2.75 10.52
CA ILE A 23 5.63 1.50 9.76
C ILE A 23 6.39 0.42 10.52
N ASP A 24 7.51 0.77 11.13
CA ASP A 24 8.33 -0.20 11.83
C ASP A 24 7.68 -0.72 13.10
N GLN A 25 6.79 0.07 13.71
CA GLN A 25 6.15 -0.30 14.97
C GLN A 25 4.81 -0.98 14.80
N LEU A 26 4.18 -0.84 13.64
CA LEU A 26 2.88 -1.45 13.42
C LEU A 26 3.00 -2.96 13.25
N ARG A 27 2.10 -3.68 13.93
CA ARG A 27 1.96 -5.11 13.72
C ARG A 27 0.95 -5.33 12.61
N LEU A 28 1.30 -6.16 11.66
CA LEU A 28 0.40 -6.50 10.58
C LEU A 28 -0.61 -7.54 11.05
N THR A 29 -1.83 -7.44 10.56
CA THR A 29 -2.89 -8.40 10.86
C THR A 29 -2.49 -9.75 10.27
N GLU A 30 -2.71 -10.81 11.03
CA GLU A 30 -2.43 -12.16 10.57
C GLU A 30 -3.22 -12.47 9.31
N GLY A 31 -2.56 -13.05 8.33
CA GLY A 31 -3.17 -13.40 7.05
C GLY A 31 -3.09 -12.31 6.00
N VAL A 32 -2.67 -11.10 6.38
CA VAL A 32 -2.51 -10.02 5.43
C VAL A 32 -1.26 -10.24 4.59
N LYS A 33 -1.37 -10.08 3.28
CA LYS A 33 -0.26 -10.27 2.34
C LYS A 33 0.45 -8.97 2.02
N VAL A 34 -0.26 -7.85 2.03
CA VAL A 34 0.32 -6.54 1.76
C VAL A 34 -0.30 -5.50 2.70
N ALA A 35 0.54 -4.70 3.32
CA ALA A 35 0.10 -3.55 4.10
C ALA A 35 0.40 -2.27 3.30
N ILE A 36 -0.58 -1.39 3.21
CA ILE A 36 -0.48 -0.17 2.45
C ILE A 36 -0.72 1.03 3.38
N PHE A 37 0.25 1.93 3.43
CA PHE A 37 0.20 3.12 4.28
C PHE A 37 0.02 4.33 3.39
N ILE A 38 -1.05 5.09 3.62
CA ILE A 38 -1.41 6.25 2.80
C ILE A 38 -1.31 7.51 3.66
N HIS A 39 -0.53 8.46 3.19
CA HIS A 39 -0.33 9.73 3.86
C HIS A 39 -0.66 10.86 2.89
N GLU A 40 -1.64 11.68 3.24
CA GLU A 40 -1.98 12.87 2.45
C GLU A 40 -0.93 13.94 2.71
N LYS A 41 0.01 14.06 1.81
CA LYS A 41 1.14 14.97 1.93
C LYS A 41 0.71 16.41 1.68
N GLU A 42 -0.12 16.59 0.67
CA GLU A 42 -0.70 17.87 0.27
C GLU A 42 -2.13 17.60 -0.18
N PRO A 43 -3.00 18.62 -0.26
CA PRO A 43 -4.35 18.39 -0.77
C PRO A 43 -4.28 17.66 -2.12
N HIS A 44 -5.00 16.55 -2.21
CA HIS A 44 -5.08 15.72 -3.42
C HIS A 44 -3.77 15.02 -3.81
N THR A 45 -2.79 15.00 -2.93
CA THR A 45 -1.52 14.32 -3.18
C THR A 45 -1.25 13.33 -2.04
N TYR A 46 -1.15 12.05 -2.38
CA TYR A 46 -1.02 10.97 -1.40
C TYR A 46 0.30 10.24 -1.59
N LYS A 47 1.06 10.13 -0.51
CA LYS A 47 2.24 9.29 -0.50
C LYS A 47 1.80 7.90 -0.04
N VAL A 48 2.11 6.90 -0.84
CA VAL A 48 1.73 5.51 -0.59
C VAL A 48 2.98 4.69 -0.34
N SER A 49 3.00 4.00 0.79
CA SER A 49 4.08 3.06 1.12
C SER A 49 3.47 1.67 1.25
N MET A 50 4.10 0.70 0.63
CA MET A 50 3.60 -0.67 0.59
C MET A 50 4.63 -1.63 1.14
N ARG A 51 4.17 -2.62 1.90
CA ARG A 51 5.00 -3.71 2.40
C ARG A 51 4.34 -5.04 2.11
N ALA A 52 5.06 -5.92 1.46
CA ALA A 52 4.61 -7.29 1.27
C ALA A 52 5.09 -8.15 2.43
N THR A 53 4.23 -9.05 2.89
CA THR A 53 4.59 -10.00 3.94
C THR A 53 5.00 -11.35 3.37
N VAL A 54 4.83 -11.52 2.06
CA VAL A 54 5.18 -12.76 1.36
C VAL A 54 6.06 -12.44 0.17
N PRO A 55 7.03 -13.30 -0.16
CA PRO A 55 7.96 -13.02 -1.25
C PRO A 55 7.34 -13.12 -2.64
N ASP A 56 6.17 -13.71 -2.75
CA ASP A 56 5.51 -13.88 -4.05
C ASP A 56 4.92 -12.59 -4.58
N ILE A 57 4.69 -11.60 -3.73
CA ILE A 57 4.08 -10.34 -4.13
C ILE A 57 5.17 -9.28 -4.24
N ASP A 58 5.24 -8.64 -5.40
CA ASP A 58 6.23 -7.61 -5.70
C ASP A 58 5.58 -6.23 -5.70
N VAL A 59 5.70 -5.53 -4.57
CA VAL A 59 5.11 -4.19 -4.44
C VAL A 59 5.87 -3.14 -5.26
N SER A 60 7.12 -3.43 -5.65
CA SER A 60 7.87 -2.49 -6.48
C SER A 60 7.24 -2.35 -7.87
N LYS A 61 6.63 -3.41 -8.38
CA LYS A 61 5.92 -3.35 -9.66
C LYS A 61 4.71 -2.42 -9.58
N VAL A 62 3.98 -2.49 -8.47
CA VAL A 62 2.83 -1.61 -8.25
C VAL A 62 3.29 -0.17 -8.13
N ALA A 63 4.33 0.07 -7.34
CA ALA A 63 4.87 1.42 -7.18
C ALA A 63 5.35 1.99 -8.53
N ALA A 64 6.03 1.17 -9.32
CA ALA A 64 6.51 1.61 -10.65
C ALA A 64 5.37 1.97 -11.58
N PHE A 65 4.24 1.27 -11.47
CA PHE A 65 3.05 1.59 -12.27
C PHE A 65 2.58 3.02 -12.01
N PHE A 66 2.77 3.51 -10.80
CA PHE A 66 2.38 4.87 -10.41
C PHE A 66 3.56 5.85 -10.40
N GLY A 67 4.66 5.47 -11.02
CA GLY A 67 5.82 6.34 -11.13
C GLY A 67 6.78 6.32 -9.94
N GLY A 68 6.58 5.40 -9.02
CA GLY A 68 7.45 5.24 -7.86
C GLY A 68 8.46 4.11 -8.03
N GLY A 69 8.84 3.51 -6.93
CA GLY A 69 9.78 2.40 -6.95
C GLY A 69 10.13 1.91 -5.56
N GLY A 70 11.13 1.05 -5.48
CA GLY A 70 11.58 0.50 -4.21
C GLY A 70 12.06 -0.93 -4.39
N HIS A 71 11.92 -1.69 -3.31
CA HIS A 71 12.27 -3.10 -3.29
C HIS A 71 11.04 -3.96 -3.48
N LYS A 72 11.27 -5.23 -3.83
CA LYS A 72 10.20 -6.19 -4.04
C LYS A 72 9.22 -6.25 -2.87
N MET A 73 9.71 -6.19 -1.65
CA MET A 73 8.87 -6.32 -0.46
C MET A 73 8.57 -5.01 0.24
N ALA A 74 9.13 -3.91 -0.23
CA ALA A 74 8.90 -2.59 0.36
C ALA A 74 9.12 -1.52 -0.69
N ALA A 75 8.05 -0.84 -1.08
CA ALA A 75 8.11 0.17 -2.13
C ALA A 75 7.12 1.28 -1.87
N GLY A 76 7.25 2.36 -2.58
CA GLY A 76 6.36 3.49 -2.42
C GLY A 76 6.19 4.31 -3.67
N CYS A 77 5.12 5.10 -3.70
CA CYS A 77 4.82 5.99 -4.80
C CYS A 77 4.03 7.19 -4.31
N THR A 78 3.86 8.17 -5.17
CA THR A 78 3.03 9.34 -4.88
C THR A 78 1.94 9.39 -5.93
N ILE A 79 0.70 9.51 -5.48
CA ILE A 79 -0.47 9.52 -6.35
C ILE A 79 -1.24 10.81 -6.14
N SER A 80 -1.50 11.53 -7.21
CA SER A 80 -2.39 12.70 -7.18
C SER A 80 -3.80 12.24 -7.51
N SER A 81 -4.75 12.52 -6.62
CA SER A 81 -6.13 12.09 -6.79
C SER A 81 -7.05 13.02 -6.02
N GLY A 82 -8.29 13.13 -6.48
CA GLY A 82 -9.28 13.92 -5.77
C GLY A 82 -9.77 13.28 -4.48
N LYS A 83 -9.65 11.96 -4.37
CA LYS A 83 -10.17 11.23 -3.20
C LYS A 83 -9.27 10.07 -2.86
N VAL A 84 -9.14 9.81 -1.56
CA VAL A 84 -8.37 8.66 -1.10
C VAL A 84 -8.96 7.33 -1.56
N HIS A 85 -10.27 7.26 -1.76
CA HIS A 85 -10.92 6.05 -2.27
C HIS A 85 -10.39 5.67 -3.65
N ASP A 86 -10.11 6.64 -4.50
CA ASP A 86 -9.55 6.36 -5.82
C ASP A 86 -8.15 5.78 -5.71
N VAL A 87 -7.36 6.30 -4.76
CA VAL A 87 -6.02 5.77 -4.49
C VAL A 87 -6.12 4.31 -4.05
N ILE A 88 -6.99 4.03 -3.08
CA ILE A 88 -7.19 2.69 -2.56
C ILE A 88 -7.62 1.74 -3.67
N ASN A 89 -8.59 2.15 -4.48
CA ASN A 89 -9.10 1.32 -5.56
C ASN A 89 -8.04 1.02 -6.61
N ASN A 90 -7.25 2.01 -6.97
CA ASN A 90 -6.19 1.83 -7.97
C ASN A 90 -5.10 0.90 -7.48
N ILE A 91 -4.68 1.07 -6.24
CA ILE A 91 -3.67 0.18 -5.64
C ILE A 91 -4.21 -1.24 -5.52
N THR A 92 -5.43 -1.38 -5.02
CA THR A 92 -6.08 -2.69 -4.87
C THR A 92 -6.15 -3.41 -6.22
N LYS A 93 -6.55 -2.70 -7.26
CA LYS A 93 -6.68 -3.29 -8.59
C LYS A 93 -5.35 -3.86 -9.08
N GLN A 94 -4.26 -3.12 -8.91
CA GLN A 94 -2.95 -3.59 -9.34
C GLN A 94 -2.47 -4.78 -8.51
N LEU A 95 -2.70 -4.73 -7.20
CA LEU A 95 -2.30 -5.83 -6.33
C LEU A 95 -3.13 -7.09 -6.56
N GLN A 96 -4.41 -6.94 -6.90
CA GLN A 96 -5.27 -8.08 -7.18
C GLN A 96 -4.76 -8.94 -8.34
N PHE A 97 -4.15 -8.33 -9.34
CA PHE A 97 -3.57 -9.09 -10.44
C PHE A 97 -2.51 -10.05 -9.94
N GLN A 98 -1.62 -9.58 -9.06
CA GLN A 98 -0.58 -10.45 -8.51
C GLN A 98 -1.16 -11.49 -7.56
N LEU A 99 -2.11 -11.10 -6.72
CA LEU A 99 -2.73 -12.03 -5.79
C LEU A 99 -3.44 -13.16 -6.52
N LEU A 100 -4.14 -12.83 -7.60
CA LEU A 100 -4.83 -13.83 -8.42
C LEU A 100 -3.81 -14.74 -9.11
N GLU A 101 -2.77 -14.15 -9.70
CA GLU A 101 -1.73 -14.90 -10.40
C GLU A 101 -1.01 -15.88 -9.49
N LYS A 102 -0.80 -15.49 -8.23
CA LYS A 102 -0.09 -16.32 -7.24
C LYS A 102 -1.00 -17.25 -6.44
N GLY A 103 -2.30 -17.21 -6.72
CA GLY A 103 -3.23 -18.13 -6.08
C GLY A 103 -3.74 -17.72 -4.70
N TYR A 104 -3.56 -16.48 -4.30
CA TYR A 104 -4.05 -16.01 -3.00
C TYR A 104 -5.54 -15.66 -3.03
N ILE A 105 -6.09 -15.39 -4.19
CA ILE A 105 -7.51 -15.08 -4.34
C ILE A 105 -8.10 -15.75 -5.58
#